data_2e2d60d4005a75cf7229885439e83700
#
_entry.id   2e2d60d4005a75cf7229885439e83700
#
_cell.length_a   1.000
_cell.length_b   1.000
_cell.length_c   1.000
_cell.angle_alpha   90.00
_cell.angle_beta   90.00
_cell.angle_gamma   90.00
#
_symmetry.space_group_name_H-M   'P 1'
#
loop_
_entity.id
_entity.type
_entity.pdbx_description
1 polymer ?
#
loop_
_entity_poly.entity_id
_entity_poly.type
_entity_poly.pdbx_seq_one_letter_code
_entity_poly.pdbx_strand_id
1 'polypeptide(L)'
;MKDPSTHLSLKTLLDTDFLRLVTSFAEESAKAFGLSTAEALKLTLACEEIFIYLCQAGQPDETITIEAANGGYYAQLKFLFKAHEFNPRAFNLTASVSLEDQASLEEMGLLIASRSVDRFYITGSPQQGLELVLIKEKSYPELGDLEVPETKAIKNFSFRTPDPESLKLFVRLVVAHYPAHLYLPSFRFPGKVVDMIASGEYSATVALGEQGQIGGGIVWRWVGNKTVELFGPYLFHQPADSELANGLVDSCLGRIAKTEAIGLISRTSTPELPERYFERLGSVDFIQPGGTPQPWPVYYRQLCEDLGCQVWAHPDLHGFLRGEYERLAFAREIRLTRHEGERRPSYSVFAAQFDRAHHQITLRAIWDGEDAATNLAQHVKVLRVENLPNIFFEIDLAQAWQADLIPALLENAFRPRLILPYGGQADIVVFQYQGGNY
;
A
#
# COMPACT_ATOMS: atom_id res chain seq x y z
N MET A 1 -7.74 17.65 -14.28
CA MET A 1 -7.86 18.66 -13.21
C MET A 1 -8.35 17.90 -11.99
N LYS A 2 -7.53 17.76 -10.95
CA LYS A 2 -8.00 17.23 -9.66
C LYS A 2 -8.99 18.27 -9.11
N ASP A 3 -10.23 17.86 -8.87
CA ASP A 3 -11.15 18.65 -8.05
C ASP A 3 -10.45 18.84 -6.68
N PRO A 4 -10.44 20.05 -6.13
CA PRO A 4 -9.84 20.24 -4.82
C PRO A 4 -10.54 19.30 -3.85
N SER A 5 -9.82 18.29 -3.37
CA SER A 5 -10.33 17.41 -2.33
C SER A 5 -10.89 18.30 -1.22
N THR A 6 -12.17 18.10 -0.88
CA THR A 6 -12.79 18.86 0.19
C THR A 6 -12.00 18.61 1.47
N HIS A 7 -11.26 19.61 1.91
CA HIS A 7 -10.47 19.56 3.15
C HIS A 7 -11.19 20.38 4.19
N LEU A 8 -11.42 19.78 5.35
CA LEU A 8 -11.93 20.44 6.54
C LEU A 8 -10.85 20.40 7.61
N SER A 9 -10.74 21.43 8.41
CA SER A 9 -9.74 21.50 9.49
C SER A 9 -10.39 22.02 10.77
N LEU A 10 -10.08 21.36 11.87
CA LEU A 10 -10.43 21.76 13.23
C LEU A 10 -9.14 21.91 14.04
N LYS A 11 -8.96 23.06 14.66
CA LYS A 11 -7.87 23.30 15.63
C LYS A 11 -8.46 23.53 17.01
N THR A 12 -7.99 22.79 18.00
CA THR A 12 -8.46 22.86 19.39
C THR A 12 -7.32 22.62 20.38
N LEU A 13 -7.59 22.81 21.67
CA LEU A 13 -6.70 22.39 22.75
C LEU A 13 -6.81 20.87 22.97
N LEU A 14 -5.77 20.28 23.54
CA LEU A 14 -5.77 18.91 24.06
C LEU A 14 -6.47 18.86 25.44
N ASP A 15 -7.80 19.07 25.43
CA ASP A 15 -8.63 19.04 26.59
C ASP A 15 -9.91 18.25 26.33
N THR A 16 -10.27 17.36 27.24
CA THR A 16 -11.45 16.47 27.13
C THR A 16 -12.77 17.24 27.03
N ASP A 17 -12.83 18.50 27.46
CA ASP A 17 -14.01 19.37 27.30
C ASP A 17 -14.35 19.56 25.79
N PHE A 18 -13.39 19.44 24.89
CA PHE A 18 -13.58 19.54 23.46
C PHE A 18 -13.91 18.20 22.78
N LEU A 19 -14.01 17.08 23.52
CA LEU A 19 -14.24 15.75 22.97
C LEU A 19 -15.47 15.70 22.07
N ARG A 20 -16.58 16.30 22.51
CA ARG A 20 -17.83 16.34 21.71
C ARG A 20 -17.66 17.12 20.41
N LEU A 21 -16.87 18.19 20.39
CA LEU A 21 -16.60 18.95 19.18
C LEU A 21 -15.79 18.11 18.19
N VAL A 22 -14.75 17.43 18.68
CA VAL A 22 -13.86 16.58 17.87
C VAL A 22 -14.61 15.38 17.28
N THR A 23 -15.38 14.68 18.09
CA THR A 23 -16.18 13.53 17.61
C THR A 23 -17.26 13.94 16.63
N SER A 24 -17.96 15.08 16.87
CA SER A 24 -18.94 15.61 15.92
C SER A 24 -18.29 16.03 14.61
N PHE A 25 -17.11 16.66 14.64
CA PHE A 25 -16.35 17.01 13.44
C PHE A 25 -16.00 15.76 12.62
N ALA A 26 -15.51 14.69 13.27
CA ALA A 26 -15.15 13.44 12.61
C ALA A 26 -16.39 12.77 11.98
N GLU A 27 -17.49 12.65 12.73
CA GLU A 27 -18.72 11.99 12.30
C GLU A 27 -19.37 12.70 11.11
N GLU A 28 -19.58 14.02 11.21
CA GLU A 28 -20.24 14.79 10.17
C GLU A 28 -19.37 14.91 8.91
N SER A 29 -18.04 15.03 9.06
CA SER A 29 -17.13 14.99 7.92
C SER A 29 -17.17 13.62 7.22
N ALA A 30 -17.14 12.52 7.97
CA ALA A 30 -17.20 11.17 7.43
C ALA A 30 -18.49 10.91 6.63
N LYS A 31 -19.64 11.32 7.18
CA LYS A 31 -20.95 11.24 6.50
C LYS A 31 -20.99 12.12 5.24
N ALA A 32 -20.51 13.36 5.33
CA ALA A 32 -20.45 14.28 4.19
C ALA A 32 -19.56 13.74 3.06
N PHE A 33 -18.53 12.96 3.37
CA PHE A 33 -17.65 12.30 2.41
C PHE A 33 -18.23 10.97 1.89
N GLY A 34 -19.43 10.59 2.32
CA GLY A 34 -20.18 9.46 1.80
C GLY A 34 -19.89 8.12 2.47
N LEU A 35 -19.33 8.11 3.69
CA LEU A 35 -19.32 6.89 4.52
C LEU A 35 -20.74 6.58 4.99
N SER A 36 -21.07 5.29 5.10
CA SER A 36 -22.30 4.84 5.76
C SER A 36 -22.26 5.20 7.26
N THR A 37 -23.42 5.17 7.92
CA THR A 37 -23.49 5.43 9.37
C THR A 37 -22.58 4.49 10.18
N ALA A 38 -22.49 3.22 9.81
CA ALA A 38 -21.65 2.24 10.49
C ALA A 38 -20.15 2.51 10.29
N GLU A 39 -19.73 2.94 9.11
CA GLU A 39 -18.36 3.30 8.81
C GLU A 39 -17.96 4.62 9.47
N ALA A 40 -18.84 5.62 9.41
CA ALA A 40 -18.64 6.89 10.09
C ALA A 40 -18.48 6.69 11.60
N LEU A 41 -19.31 5.84 12.22
CA LEU A 41 -19.20 5.51 13.64
C LEU A 41 -17.84 4.89 13.99
N LYS A 42 -17.31 3.99 13.16
CA LYS A 42 -15.98 3.40 13.38
C LYS A 42 -14.87 4.44 13.31
N LEU A 43 -14.93 5.35 12.34
CA LEU A 43 -13.95 6.43 12.22
C LEU A 43 -14.07 7.42 13.36
N THR A 44 -15.29 7.72 13.81
CA THR A 44 -15.57 8.58 14.97
C THR A 44 -15.03 7.96 16.25
N LEU A 45 -15.26 6.66 16.48
CA LEU A 45 -14.70 5.92 17.61
C LEU A 45 -13.17 5.98 17.62
N ALA A 46 -12.53 5.73 16.46
CA ALA A 46 -11.09 5.84 16.36
C ALA A 46 -10.58 7.26 16.67
N CYS A 47 -11.30 8.28 16.22
CA CYS A 47 -11.00 9.68 16.51
C CYS A 47 -11.13 10.00 18.02
N GLU A 48 -12.19 9.51 18.66
CA GLU A 48 -12.44 9.65 20.09
C GLU A 48 -11.32 9.06 20.93
N GLU A 49 -10.96 7.80 20.67
CA GLU A 49 -9.93 7.10 21.41
C GLU A 49 -8.55 7.75 21.26
N ILE A 50 -8.20 8.19 20.05
CA ILE A 50 -6.95 8.90 19.82
C ILE A 50 -6.95 10.25 20.53
N PHE A 51 -8.03 11.02 20.48
CA PHE A 51 -8.10 12.31 21.13
C PHE A 51 -8.00 12.19 22.64
N ILE A 52 -8.69 11.22 23.25
CA ILE A 52 -8.59 10.92 24.70
C ILE A 52 -7.16 10.57 25.08
N TYR A 53 -6.52 9.67 24.33
CA TYR A 53 -5.12 9.29 24.55
C TYR A 53 -4.19 10.51 24.49
N LEU A 54 -4.36 11.36 23.47
CA LEU A 54 -3.53 12.55 23.31
C LEU A 54 -3.76 13.58 24.42
N CYS A 55 -4.99 13.72 24.94
CA CYS A 55 -5.26 14.55 26.12
C CYS A 55 -4.56 14.04 27.38
N GLN A 56 -4.36 12.73 27.51
CA GLN A 56 -3.64 12.13 28.63
C GLN A 56 -2.12 12.24 28.50
N ALA A 57 -1.59 12.09 27.27
CA ALA A 57 -0.16 12.11 26.98
C ALA A 57 0.42 13.51 26.74
N GLY A 58 -0.43 14.50 26.43
CA GLY A 58 -0.04 15.88 26.12
C GLY A 58 -0.18 16.84 27.31
N GLN A 59 0.16 18.10 27.06
CA GLN A 59 -0.02 19.18 28.03
C GLN A 59 -1.37 19.89 27.78
N PRO A 60 -2.10 20.35 28.80
CA PRO A 60 -3.42 20.96 28.61
C PRO A 60 -3.45 22.25 27.77
N ASP A 61 -2.32 22.92 27.60
CA ASP A 61 -2.16 24.14 26.80
C ASP A 61 -1.68 23.84 25.36
N GLU A 62 -1.40 22.59 25.05
CA GLU A 62 -1.03 22.16 23.69
C GLU A 62 -2.25 22.17 22.76
N THR A 63 -1.97 22.46 21.49
CA THR A 63 -3.00 22.46 20.45
C THR A 63 -2.81 21.28 19.53
N ILE A 64 -3.95 20.73 19.08
CA ILE A 64 -4.02 19.72 18.02
C ILE A 64 -4.76 20.29 16.81
N THR A 65 -4.31 19.92 15.62
CA THR A 65 -5.05 20.16 14.38
C THR A 65 -5.53 18.83 13.82
N ILE A 66 -6.83 18.72 13.55
CA ILE A 66 -7.45 17.54 12.96
C ILE A 66 -7.96 17.95 11.58
N GLU A 67 -7.45 17.31 10.55
CA GLU A 67 -7.85 17.53 9.16
C GLU A 67 -8.67 16.35 8.65
N ALA A 68 -9.79 16.63 8.02
CA ALA A 68 -10.62 15.62 7.36
C ALA A 68 -10.55 15.80 5.85
N ALA A 69 -10.35 14.73 5.10
CA ALA A 69 -10.24 14.76 3.64
C ALA A 69 -11.06 13.64 2.98
N ASN A 70 -11.66 13.98 1.81
CA ASN A 70 -12.37 13.01 0.98
C ASN A 70 -11.43 12.42 -0.07
N GLY A 71 -11.13 11.13 0.02
CA GLY A 71 -10.32 10.38 -0.94
C GLY A 71 -11.12 9.69 -2.06
N GLY A 72 -12.40 10.04 -2.24
CA GLY A 72 -13.28 9.39 -3.22
C GLY A 72 -13.89 8.11 -2.65
N TYR A 73 -13.13 7.03 -2.57
CA TYR A 73 -13.57 5.73 -2.03
C TYR A 73 -13.29 5.55 -0.53
N TYR A 74 -12.71 6.55 0.13
CA TYR A 74 -12.45 6.57 1.58
C TYR A 74 -12.59 7.97 2.16
N ALA A 75 -12.74 8.06 3.48
CA ALA A 75 -12.54 9.26 4.27
C ALA A 75 -11.26 9.12 5.10
N GLN A 76 -10.54 10.23 5.24
CA GLN A 76 -9.30 10.32 5.99
C GLN A 76 -9.44 11.33 7.12
N LEU A 77 -8.92 10.99 8.31
CA LEU A 77 -8.64 11.92 9.39
C LEU A 77 -7.13 11.97 9.63
N LYS A 78 -6.59 13.17 9.72
CA LYS A 78 -5.18 13.42 9.99
C LYS A 78 -5.05 14.26 11.25
N PHE A 79 -4.29 13.77 12.21
CA PHE A 79 -3.99 14.43 13.48
C PHE A 79 -2.58 14.99 13.42
N LEU A 80 -2.44 16.28 13.61
CA LEU A 80 -1.17 17.00 13.69
C LEU A 80 -0.99 17.46 15.12
N PHE A 81 -0.01 16.90 15.83
CA PHE A 81 0.18 17.16 17.27
C PHE A 81 1.67 17.08 17.66
N LYS A 82 1.98 17.58 18.84
CA LYS A 82 3.25 17.35 19.52
C LYS A 82 2.97 16.45 20.69
N ALA A 83 3.74 15.39 20.85
CA ALA A 83 3.65 14.53 22.01
C ALA A 83 5.06 14.11 22.41
N HIS A 84 5.40 14.36 23.68
CA HIS A 84 6.68 13.96 24.23
C HIS A 84 6.76 12.46 24.52
N GLU A 85 5.60 11.81 24.76
CA GLU A 85 5.47 10.42 25.18
C GLU A 85 4.44 9.64 24.34
N PHE A 86 4.46 9.85 23.02
CA PHE A 86 3.60 9.08 22.14
C PHE A 86 4.09 7.65 22.01
N ASN A 87 3.27 6.67 22.45
CA ASN A 87 3.57 5.24 22.32
C ASN A 87 2.70 4.59 21.25
N PRO A 88 3.24 4.37 20.05
CA PRO A 88 2.47 3.79 18.95
C PRO A 88 2.37 2.26 19.00
N ARG A 89 2.85 1.57 20.03
CA ARG A 89 2.90 0.09 20.13
C ARG A 89 1.56 -0.58 19.83
N ALA A 90 0.46 0.05 20.28
CA ALA A 90 -0.90 -0.45 20.05
C ALA A 90 -1.32 -0.57 18.57
N PHE A 91 -0.59 0.06 17.66
CA PHE A 91 -0.83 -0.05 16.22
C PHE A 91 -0.21 -1.31 15.59
N ASN A 92 0.61 -2.07 16.33
CA ASN A 92 1.11 -3.35 15.85
C ASN A 92 0.00 -4.41 15.73
N LEU A 93 0.12 -5.30 14.75
CA LEU A 93 -0.75 -6.46 14.64
C LEU A 93 -0.69 -7.35 15.89
N THR A 94 0.48 -7.41 16.50
CA THR A 94 0.79 -8.20 17.70
C THR A 94 0.34 -7.56 19.00
N ALA A 95 -0.17 -6.33 18.95
CA ALA A 95 -0.62 -5.62 20.15
C ALA A 95 -1.79 -6.35 20.83
N SER A 96 -1.65 -6.55 22.12
CA SER A 96 -2.67 -7.13 22.99
C SER A 96 -2.68 -6.36 24.32
N VAL A 97 -3.85 -6.19 24.89
CA VAL A 97 -4.03 -5.52 26.18
C VAL A 97 -4.16 -6.59 27.26
N SER A 98 -3.38 -6.45 28.34
CA SER A 98 -3.57 -7.22 29.56
C SER A 98 -4.42 -6.41 30.53
N LEU A 99 -5.49 -7.00 31.03
CA LEU A 99 -6.36 -6.36 32.05
C LEU A 99 -5.67 -6.21 33.42
N GLU A 100 -4.53 -6.86 33.61
CA GLU A 100 -3.76 -6.82 34.86
C GLU A 100 -2.70 -5.71 34.87
N ASP A 101 -2.43 -5.08 33.71
CA ASP A 101 -1.43 -4.03 33.56
C ASP A 101 -2.09 -2.69 33.24
N GLN A 102 -1.92 -1.72 34.13
CA GLN A 102 -2.51 -0.39 33.99
C GLN A 102 -1.99 0.37 32.77
N ALA A 103 -0.71 0.22 32.41
CA ALA A 103 -0.13 0.82 31.21
C ALA A 103 -0.75 0.23 29.93
N SER A 104 -1.07 -1.07 29.92
CA SER A 104 -1.81 -1.71 28.83
C SER A 104 -3.24 -1.17 28.70
N LEU A 105 -3.90 -0.82 29.80
CA LEU A 105 -5.26 -0.25 29.75
C LEU A 105 -5.25 1.16 29.13
N GLU A 106 -4.21 1.95 29.37
CA GLU A 106 -4.05 3.28 28.74
C GLU A 106 -3.85 3.16 27.21
N GLU A 107 -3.24 2.08 26.72
CA GLU A 107 -3.07 1.80 25.30
C GLU A 107 -4.32 1.19 24.63
N MET A 108 -5.32 0.76 25.43
CA MET A 108 -6.52 0.11 24.90
C MET A 108 -7.28 0.97 23.90
N GLY A 109 -7.36 2.28 24.13
CA GLY A 109 -7.98 3.24 23.22
C GLY A 109 -7.28 3.24 21.86
N LEU A 110 -5.95 3.31 21.81
CA LEU A 110 -5.19 3.25 20.57
C LEU A 110 -5.35 1.91 19.85
N LEU A 111 -5.47 0.80 20.58
CA LEU A 111 -5.76 -0.51 20.01
C LEU A 111 -7.14 -0.55 19.35
N ILE A 112 -8.17 -0.02 20.02
CA ILE A 112 -9.52 0.11 19.47
C ILE A 112 -9.49 0.97 18.20
N ALA A 113 -8.79 2.12 18.25
CA ALA A 113 -8.63 3.00 17.10
C ALA A 113 -7.99 2.27 15.91
N SER A 114 -6.89 1.56 16.12
CA SER A 114 -6.17 0.82 15.07
C SER A 114 -7.03 -0.28 14.43
N ARG A 115 -7.95 -0.91 15.20
CA ARG A 115 -8.85 -1.97 14.70
C ARG A 115 -10.13 -1.42 14.07
N SER A 116 -10.45 -0.15 14.29
CA SER A 116 -11.66 0.49 13.74
C SER A 116 -11.46 1.04 12.33
N VAL A 117 -10.21 1.25 11.90
CA VAL A 117 -9.85 1.81 10.60
C VAL A 117 -9.27 0.74 9.67
N ASP A 118 -9.24 1.02 8.38
CA ASP A 118 -8.72 0.08 7.38
C ASP A 118 -7.22 0.27 7.13
N ARG A 119 -6.73 1.51 7.28
CA ARG A 119 -5.30 1.85 7.14
C ARG A 119 -4.95 2.99 8.08
N PHE A 120 -3.69 3.03 8.49
CA PHE A 120 -3.13 4.14 9.24
C PHE A 120 -1.68 4.39 8.83
N TYR A 121 -1.20 5.62 9.05
CA TYR A 121 0.19 6.03 8.82
C TYR A 121 0.63 6.92 9.97
N ILE A 122 1.90 6.80 10.37
CA ILE A 122 2.54 7.65 11.37
C ILE A 122 3.79 8.22 10.73
N THR A 123 3.95 9.54 10.77
CA THR A 123 5.12 10.23 10.25
C THR A 123 5.55 11.36 11.18
N GLY A 124 6.79 11.83 10.99
CA GLY A 124 7.35 12.89 11.84
C GLY A 124 8.20 12.37 12.99
N SER A 125 8.45 13.24 13.96
CA SER A 125 9.18 12.91 15.17
C SER A 125 8.58 13.65 16.37
N PRO A 126 8.76 13.14 17.60
CA PRO A 126 8.27 13.83 18.81
C PRO A 126 8.74 15.28 18.92
N GLN A 127 9.95 15.60 18.44
CA GLN A 127 10.57 16.94 18.53
C GLN A 127 10.03 17.90 17.46
N GLN A 128 9.72 17.41 16.26
CA GLN A 128 9.29 18.23 15.11
C GLN A 128 7.76 18.27 14.96
N GLY A 129 7.07 17.35 15.59
CA GLY A 129 5.64 17.12 15.47
C GLY A 129 5.34 15.80 14.80
N LEU A 130 4.21 15.23 15.16
CA LEU A 130 3.71 13.95 14.69
C LEU A 130 2.49 14.14 13.81
N GLU A 131 2.41 13.33 12.80
CA GLU A 131 1.25 13.19 11.92
C GLU A 131 0.76 11.74 12.03
N LEU A 132 -0.47 11.56 12.52
CA LEU A 132 -1.16 10.28 12.52
C LEU A 132 -2.34 10.38 11.55
N VAL A 133 -2.35 9.53 10.56
CA VAL A 133 -3.40 9.46 9.53
C VAL A 133 -4.21 8.19 9.70
N LEU A 134 -5.53 8.33 9.77
CA LEU A 134 -6.49 7.25 9.80
C LEU A 134 -7.32 7.26 8.53
N ILE A 135 -7.53 6.10 7.93
CA ILE A 135 -8.30 5.94 6.69
C ILE A 135 -9.40 4.90 6.91
N LYS A 136 -10.64 5.32 6.63
CA LYS A 136 -11.80 4.42 6.59
C LYS A 136 -12.35 4.37 5.18
N GLU A 137 -12.37 3.17 4.60
CA GLU A 137 -12.89 2.94 3.26
C GLU A 137 -14.42 2.77 3.28
N LYS A 138 -15.06 3.18 2.17
CA LYS A 138 -16.47 2.90 1.91
C LYS A 138 -16.67 1.42 1.63
N SER A 139 -17.79 0.85 2.07
CA SER A 139 -18.21 -0.49 1.69
C SER A 139 -18.86 -0.46 0.31
N TYR A 140 -18.51 -1.43 -0.52
CA TYR A 140 -19.07 -1.59 -1.85
C TYR A 140 -19.67 -2.98 -2.01
N PRO A 141 -20.74 -3.13 -2.82
CA PRO A 141 -21.25 -4.44 -3.18
C PRO A 141 -20.18 -5.27 -3.89
N GLU A 142 -20.00 -6.50 -3.43
CA GLU A 142 -19.13 -7.46 -4.09
C GLU A 142 -19.81 -8.03 -5.33
N LEU A 143 -19.01 -8.42 -6.34
CA LEU A 143 -19.52 -9.14 -7.49
C LEU A 143 -20.18 -10.44 -7.02
N GLY A 144 -21.49 -10.57 -7.29
CA GLY A 144 -22.21 -11.82 -7.14
C GLY A 144 -22.08 -12.71 -8.39
N ASP A 145 -22.81 -13.84 -8.40
CA ASP A 145 -22.92 -14.76 -9.54
C ASP A 145 -23.75 -14.11 -10.68
N LEU A 146 -23.21 -13.06 -11.28
CA LEU A 146 -23.83 -12.39 -12.41
C LEU A 146 -23.34 -13.03 -13.71
N GLU A 147 -24.27 -13.24 -14.66
CA GLU A 147 -23.91 -13.64 -16.01
C GLU A 147 -22.90 -12.63 -16.60
N VAL A 148 -21.75 -13.17 -17.00
CA VAL A 148 -20.73 -12.40 -17.71
C VAL A 148 -21.06 -12.44 -19.21
N PRO A 149 -21.12 -11.30 -19.90
CA PRO A 149 -21.39 -11.27 -21.32
C PRO A 149 -20.37 -12.10 -22.10
N GLU A 150 -20.85 -12.84 -23.11
CA GLU A 150 -19.99 -13.57 -24.02
C GLU A 150 -19.02 -12.60 -24.71
N THR A 151 -17.72 -12.86 -24.59
CA THR A 151 -16.68 -12.05 -25.23
C THR A 151 -16.31 -12.65 -26.59
N LYS A 152 -16.03 -11.78 -27.56
CA LYS A 152 -15.62 -12.17 -28.92
C LYS A 152 -14.38 -11.41 -29.33
N ALA A 153 -13.60 -12.03 -30.22
CA ALA A 153 -12.46 -11.36 -30.81
C ALA A 153 -12.89 -10.07 -31.54
N ILE A 154 -12.18 -8.99 -31.27
CA ILE A 154 -12.40 -7.71 -31.93
C ILE A 154 -11.34 -7.49 -33.03
N LYS A 155 -11.75 -7.01 -34.20
CA LYS A 155 -10.84 -6.77 -35.34
C LYS A 155 -10.35 -5.32 -35.39
N ASN A 156 -11.29 -4.40 -35.33
CA ASN A 156 -11.01 -2.96 -35.30
C ASN A 156 -11.23 -2.45 -33.88
N PHE A 157 -10.25 -1.84 -33.28
CA PHE A 157 -10.33 -1.38 -31.91
C PHE A 157 -9.70 -0.01 -31.70
N SER A 158 -10.16 0.68 -30.68
CA SER A 158 -9.58 1.94 -30.20
C SER A 158 -9.30 1.86 -28.70
N PHE A 159 -8.21 2.50 -28.27
CA PHE A 159 -7.85 2.57 -26.86
C PHE A 159 -8.44 3.83 -26.22
N ARG A 160 -9.25 3.66 -25.18
CA ARG A 160 -9.94 4.77 -24.51
C ARG A 160 -9.90 4.64 -22.99
N THR A 161 -10.00 5.78 -22.31
CA THR A 161 -10.36 5.81 -20.89
C THR A 161 -11.81 5.30 -20.80
N PRO A 162 -12.07 4.26 -20.01
CA PRO A 162 -13.44 3.76 -19.86
C PRO A 162 -14.31 4.76 -19.11
N ASP A 163 -15.58 4.87 -19.53
CA ASP A 163 -16.62 5.42 -18.69
C ASP A 163 -16.96 4.46 -17.53
N PRO A 164 -17.72 4.90 -16.49
CA PRO A 164 -18.02 4.06 -15.34
C PRO A 164 -18.65 2.70 -15.66
N GLU A 165 -19.56 2.62 -16.65
CA GLU A 165 -20.23 1.37 -17.00
C GLU A 165 -19.30 0.43 -17.77
N SER A 166 -18.53 0.96 -18.72
CA SER A 166 -17.48 0.20 -19.43
C SER A 166 -16.41 -0.30 -18.45
N LEU A 167 -16.06 0.49 -17.44
CA LEU A 167 -15.09 0.08 -16.41
C LEU A 167 -15.63 -1.05 -15.53
N LYS A 168 -16.88 -0.99 -15.08
CA LYS A 168 -17.52 -2.06 -14.32
C LYS A 168 -17.58 -3.36 -15.14
N LEU A 169 -17.91 -3.26 -16.44
CA LEU A 169 -17.91 -4.42 -17.33
C LEU A 169 -16.51 -5.00 -17.50
N PHE A 170 -15.51 -4.16 -17.75
CA PHE A 170 -14.10 -4.58 -17.84
C PHE A 170 -13.66 -5.35 -16.59
N VAL A 171 -13.92 -4.80 -15.40
CA VAL A 171 -13.55 -5.43 -14.13
C VAL A 171 -14.24 -6.78 -13.95
N ARG A 172 -15.53 -6.91 -14.30
CA ARG A 172 -16.26 -8.19 -14.29
C ARG A 172 -15.63 -9.21 -15.22
N LEU A 173 -15.26 -8.80 -16.42
CA LEU A 173 -14.58 -9.66 -17.39
C LEU A 173 -13.23 -10.15 -16.85
N VAL A 174 -12.44 -9.28 -16.20
CA VAL A 174 -11.18 -9.69 -15.57
C VAL A 174 -11.42 -10.75 -14.50
N VAL A 175 -12.34 -10.51 -13.57
CA VAL A 175 -12.63 -11.47 -12.49
C VAL A 175 -13.14 -12.81 -13.02
N ALA A 176 -13.86 -12.82 -14.14
CA ALA A 176 -14.39 -14.04 -14.76
C ALA A 176 -13.33 -14.85 -15.54
N HIS A 177 -12.34 -14.18 -16.12
CA HIS A 177 -11.38 -14.83 -17.03
C HIS A 177 -9.99 -15.08 -16.43
N TYR A 178 -9.67 -14.42 -15.33
CA TYR A 178 -8.36 -14.51 -14.70
C TYR A 178 -8.46 -15.06 -13.27
N PRO A 179 -7.49 -15.88 -12.84
CA PRO A 179 -7.42 -16.32 -11.45
C PRO A 179 -7.15 -15.15 -10.51
N ALA A 180 -7.65 -15.24 -9.27
CA ALA A 180 -7.63 -14.15 -8.30
C ALA A 180 -6.25 -13.54 -8.05
N HIS A 181 -5.19 -14.31 -8.18
CA HIS A 181 -3.81 -13.85 -7.97
C HIS A 181 -3.23 -13.04 -9.15
N LEU A 182 -3.96 -12.86 -10.24
CA LEU A 182 -3.52 -12.06 -11.41
C LEU A 182 -4.19 -10.68 -11.49
N TYR A 183 -5.09 -10.32 -10.56
CA TYR A 183 -5.75 -9.04 -10.58
C TYR A 183 -5.85 -8.41 -9.18
N LEU A 184 -6.08 -7.11 -9.14
CA LEU A 184 -6.24 -6.37 -7.87
C LEU A 184 -7.46 -6.89 -7.07
N PRO A 185 -7.34 -7.13 -5.76
CA PRO A 185 -8.47 -7.55 -4.91
C PRO A 185 -9.69 -6.63 -5.01
N SER A 186 -9.47 -5.32 -5.28
CA SER A 186 -10.54 -4.34 -5.47
C SER A 186 -11.42 -4.62 -6.70
N PHE A 187 -10.97 -5.44 -7.66
CA PHE A 187 -11.77 -5.81 -8.84
C PHE A 187 -13.02 -6.62 -8.48
N ARG A 188 -13.03 -7.26 -7.32
CA ARG A 188 -14.25 -7.89 -6.79
C ARG A 188 -15.34 -6.88 -6.43
N PHE A 189 -15.01 -5.59 -6.39
CA PHE A 189 -15.89 -4.46 -6.04
C PHE A 189 -15.88 -3.41 -7.16
N PRO A 190 -16.59 -3.62 -8.29
CA PRO A 190 -16.51 -2.73 -9.46
C PRO A 190 -16.82 -1.26 -9.15
N GLY A 191 -17.77 -0.99 -8.24
CA GLY A 191 -18.06 0.36 -7.79
C GLY A 191 -16.87 1.04 -7.10
N LYS A 192 -16.10 0.29 -6.30
CA LYS A 192 -14.86 0.78 -5.69
C LYS A 192 -13.83 1.17 -6.74
N VAL A 193 -13.67 0.34 -7.78
CA VAL A 193 -12.71 0.61 -8.87
C VAL A 193 -13.09 1.88 -9.64
N VAL A 194 -14.39 2.13 -9.84
CA VAL A 194 -14.88 3.39 -10.44
C VAL A 194 -14.43 4.59 -9.61
N ASP A 195 -14.67 4.57 -8.30
CA ASP A 195 -14.28 5.67 -7.41
C ASP A 195 -12.76 5.82 -7.30
N MET A 196 -11.98 4.71 -7.29
CA MET A 196 -10.52 4.73 -7.30
C MET A 196 -9.95 5.41 -8.56
N ILE A 197 -10.58 5.20 -9.72
CA ILE A 197 -10.18 5.86 -10.97
C ILE A 197 -10.67 7.31 -10.99
N ALA A 198 -11.88 7.59 -10.51
CA ALA A 198 -12.41 8.95 -10.41
C ALA A 198 -11.58 9.83 -9.47
N SER A 199 -11.05 9.29 -8.37
CA SER A 199 -10.13 10.00 -7.46
C SER A 199 -8.76 10.27 -8.07
N GLY A 200 -8.41 9.60 -9.18
CA GLY A 200 -7.10 9.70 -9.85
C GLY A 200 -5.99 8.90 -9.17
N GLU A 201 -6.29 8.08 -8.16
CA GLU A 201 -5.31 7.16 -7.55
C GLU A 201 -4.91 6.05 -8.53
N TYR A 202 -5.88 5.59 -9.33
CA TYR A 202 -5.66 4.65 -10.43
C TYR A 202 -6.04 5.27 -11.77
N SER A 203 -5.53 4.68 -12.81
CA SER A 203 -5.88 5.00 -14.19
C SER A 203 -6.13 3.72 -14.96
N ALA A 204 -6.97 3.77 -16.00
CA ALA A 204 -7.26 2.63 -16.85
C ALA A 204 -7.36 3.01 -18.33
N THR A 205 -7.06 2.05 -19.19
CA THR A 205 -7.38 2.07 -20.61
C THR A 205 -8.03 0.77 -21.00
N VAL A 206 -9.08 0.81 -21.78
CA VAL A 206 -9.72 -0.35 -22.39
C VAL A 206 -9.65 -0.29 -23.91
N ALA A 207 -9.55 -1.46 -24.52
CA ALA A 207 -9.66 -1.64 -25.97
C ALA A 207 -11.11 -1.92 -26.33
N LEU A 208 -11.73 -0.99 -27.06
CA LEU A 208 -13.12 -1.07 -27.50
C LEU A 208 -13.20 -1.36 -29.00
N GLY A 209 -13.95 -2.41 -29.37
CA GLY A 209 -14.33 -2.69 -30.75
C GLY A 209 -15.37 -1.70 -31.28
N GLU A 210 -15.68 -1.76 -32.57
CA GLU A 210 -16.59 -0.83 -33.26
C GLU A 210 -18.03 -0.81 -32.68
N GLN A 211 -18.47 -1.93 -32.10
CA GLN A 211 -19.80 -2.05 -31.50
C GLN A 211 -19.77 -1.90 -29.97
N GLY A 212 -18.67 -1.38 -29.42
CA GLY A 212 -18.51 -1.17 -27.97
C GLY A 212 -18.13 -2.41 -27.16
N GLN A 213 -17.75 -3.53 -27.83
CA GLN A 213 -17.25 -4.73 -27.16
C GLN A 213 -15.88 -4.44 -26.53
N ILE A 214 -15.66 -4.94 -25.30
CA ILE A 214 -14.37 -4.84 -24.63
C ILE A 214 -13.51 -6.03 -25.01
N GLY A 215 -12.40 -5.80 -25.73
CA GLY A 215 -11.43 -6.83 -26.10
C GLY A 215 -10.34 -7.02 -25.08
N GLY A 216 -10.12 -6.04 -24.19
CA GLY A 216 -9.11 -6.07 -23.14
C GLY A 216 -8.95 -4.74 -22.44
N GLY A 217 -8.02 -4.68 -21.49
CA GLY A 217 -7.71 -3.45 -20.78
C GLY A 217 -6.49 -3.56 -19.89
N ILE A 218 -6.07 -2.42 -19.37
CA ILE A 218 -4.90 -2.26 -18.52
C ILE A 218 -5.17 -1.21 -17.45
N VAL A 219 -4.66 -1.43 -16.24
CA VAL A 219 -4.81 -0.52 -15.11
C VAL A 219 -3.43 -0.18 -14.56
N TRP A 220 -3.22 1.02 -14.05
CA TRP A 220 -1.97 1.41 -13.42
C TRP A 220 -2.19 2.44 -12.32
N ARG A 221 -1.20 2.54 -11.43
CA ARG A 221 -1.14 3.53 -10.35
C ARG A 221 0.28 4.02 -10.13
N TRP A 222 0.42 5.14 -9.45
CA TRP A 222 1.71 5.58 -8.94
C TRP A 222 2.10 4.78 -7.69
N VAL A 223 3.38 4.38 -7.64
CA VAL A 223 4.02 3.79 -6.47
C VAL A 223 5.26 4.63 -6.18
N GLY A 224 5.32 5.24 -4.99
CA GLY A 224 6.33 6.27 -4.76
C GLY A 224 6.14 7.50 -5.67
N ASN A 225 7.24 8.24 -5.90
CA ASN A 225 7.17 9.52 -6.61
C ASN A 225 7.53 9.41 -8.10
N LYS A 226 8.21 8.36 -8.52
CA LYS A 226 8.82 8.24 -9.86
C LYS A 226 8.52 6.91 -10.57
N THR A 227 7.75 6.04 -9.96
CA THR A 227 7.45 4.72 -10.51
C THR A 227 5.96 4.50 -10.60
N VAL A 228 5.54 3.90 -11.71
CA VAL A 228 4.17 3.48 -11.98
C VAL A 228 4.09 1.97 -11.91
N GLU A 229 3.09 1.43 -11.24
CA GLU A 229 2.79 0.00 -11.19
C GLU A 229 1.65 -0.33 -12.16
N LEU A 230 1.88 -1.35 -12.98
CA LEU A 230 0.99 -1.82 -14.02
C LEU A 230 0.31 -3.12 -13.61
N PHE A 231 -0.99 -3.25 -13.93
CA PHE A 231 -1.80 -4.45 -13.75
C PHE A 231 -2.41 -4.88 -15.09
N GLY A 232 -2.18 -6.12 -15.48
CA GLY A 232 -2.48 -6.63 -16.82
C GLY A 232 -1.28 -6.53 -17.76
N PRO A 233 -1.50 -6.45 -19.10
CA PRO A 233 -2.79 -6.30 -19.80
C PRO A 233 -3.69 -7.53 -19.68
N TYR A 234 -5.00 -7.31 -19.58
CA TYR A 234 -6.02 -8.36 -19.58
C TYR A 234 -6.68 -8.42 -20.94
N LEU A 235 -6.73 -9.61 -21.54
CA LEU A 235 -7.35 -9.84 -22.85
C LEU A 235 -8.48 -10.87 -22.76
N PHE A 236 -9.54 -10.67 -23.54
CA PHE A 236 -10.72 -11.52 -23.52
C PHE A 236 -10.94 -12.17 -24.90
N HIS A 237 -10.64 -13.47 -25.01
CA HIS A 237 -10.79 -14.28 -26.23
C HIS A 237 -10.15 -13.66 -27.49
N GLN A 238 -8.99 -13.02 -27.32
CA GLN A 238 -8.24 -12.45 -28.44
C GLN A 238 -7.25 -13.46 -29.02
N PRO A 239 -6.95 -13.40 -30.33
CA PRO A 239 -5.89 -14.21 -30.93
C PRO A 239 -4.53 -13.93 -30.28
N ALA A 240 -3.70 -14.96 -30.17
CA ALA A 240 -2.37 -14.85 -29.53
C ALA A 240 -1.41 -13.89 -30.29
N ASP A 241 -1.63 -13.71 -31.60
CA ASP A 241 -0.90 -12.80 -32.48
C ASP A 241 -1.50 -11.39 -32.55
N SER A 242 -2.51 -11.10 -31.72
CA SER A 242 -3.15 -9.78 -31.72
C SER A 242 -2.22 -8.72 -31.15
N GLU A 243 -2.15 -7.55 -31.82
CA GLU A 243 -1.38 -6.39 -31.36
C GLU A 243 -2.03 -5.68 -30.15
N LEU A 244 -3.11 -6.25 -29.60
CA LEU A 244 -3.93 -5.60 -28.59
C LEU A 244 -3.18 -5.43 -27.26
N ALA A 245 -2.41 -6.44 -26.83
CA ALA A 245 -1.57 -6.34 -25.63
C ALA A 245 -0.50 -5.25 -25.77
N ASN A 246 0.19 -5.21 -26.89
CA ASN A 246 1.18 -4.17 -27.19
C ASN A 246 0.54 -2.78 -27.16
N GLY A 247 -0.58 -2.61 -27.84
CA GLY A 247 -1.29 -1.34 -27.92
C GLY A 247 -1.84 -0.86 -26.57
N LEU A 248 -2.26 -1.75 -25.68
CA LEU A 248 -2.65 -1.40 -24.29
C LEU A 248 -1.45 -0.89 -23.50
N VAL A 249 -0.30 -1.57 -23.59
CA VAL A 249 0.94 -1.10 -22.93
C VAL A 249 1.38 0.22 -23.52
N ASP A 250 1.38 0.38 -24.84
CA ASP A 250 1.74 1.65 -25.50
C ASP A 250 0.77 2.79 -25.14
N SER A 251 -0.52 2.51 -25.00
CA SER A 251 -1.49 3.50 -24.51
C SER A 251 -1.21 3.96 -23.07
N CYS A 252 -0.83 3.04 -22.19
CA CYS A 252 -0.38 3.36 -20.85
C CYS A 252 0.88 4.23 -20.90
N LEU A 253 1.90 3.80 -21.64
CA LEU A 253 3.17 4.52 -21.83
C LEU A 253 2.95 5.93 -22.36
N GLY A 254 2.09 6.11 -23.37
CA GLY A 254 1.76 7.42 -23.94
C GLY A 254 1.11 8.38 -22.94
N ARG A 255 0.45 7.87 -21.91
CA ARG A 255 -0.15 8.69 -20.84
C ARG A 255 0.84 9.06 -19.75
N ILE A 256 1.75 8.16 -19.40
CA ILE A 256 2.75 8.41 -18.35
C ILE A 256 4.02 9.07 -18.87
N ALA A 257 4.32 8.99 -20.18
CA ALA A 257 5.53 9.58 -20.79
C ALA A 257 5.64 11.11 -20.65
N LYS A 258 4.52 11.80 -20.37
CA LYS A 258 4.49 13.26 -20.13
C LYS A 258 4.57 13.63 -18.64
N THR A 259 4.85 12.66 -17.79
CA THR A 259 4.93 12.82 -16.33
C THR A 259 6.38 12.67 -15.87
N GLU A 260 6.61 12.73 -14.58
CA GLU A 260 7.94 12.52 -13.96
C GLU A 260 8.26 11.03 -13.74
N ALA A 261 7.53 10.12 -14.36
CA ALA A 261 7.75 8.68 -14.20
C ALA A 261 9.10 8.28 -14.81
N ILE A 262 9.98 7.73 -13.99
CA ILE A 262 11.25 7.13 -14.41
C ILE A 262 11.05 5.68 -14.81
N GLY A 263 10.17 4.95 -14.14
CA GLY A 263 9.99 3.54 -14.33
C GLY A 263 8.54 3.06 -14.30
N LEU A 264 8.33 1.94 -14.98
CA LEU A 264 7.10 1.16 -14.97
C LEU A 264 7.41 -0.23 -14.44
N ILE A 265 6.74 -0.67 -13.38
CA ILE A 265 6.88 -2.00 -12.80
C ILE A 265 5.62 -2.84 -13.01
N SER A 266 5.78 -4.15 -13.13
CA SER A 266 4.70 -5.12 -13.06
C SER A 266 5.07 -6.20 -12.05
N ARG A 267 4.40 -6.20 -10.90
CA ARG A 267 4.57 -7.22 -9.84
C ARG A 267 3.60 -8.38 -10.01
N THR A 268 2.51 -8.14 -10.72
CA THR A 268 1.46 -9.15 -11.00
C THR A 268 1.26 -9.17 -12.50
N SER A 269 2.17 -9.85 -13.21
CA SER A 269 2.13 -9.94 -14.66
C SER A 269 1.15 -11.01 -15.11
N THR A 270 0.33 -10.69 -16.13
CA THR A 270 -0.48 -11.66 -16.85
C THR A 270 0.35 -12.34 -17.94
N PRO A 271 -0.08 -13.53 -18.43
CA PRO A 271 0.60 -14.20 -19.56
C PRO A 271 0.69 -13.35 -20.83
N GLU A 272 -0.19 -12.36 -20.96
CA GLU A 272 -0.27 -11.46 -22.11
C GLU A 272 0.70 -10.28 -22.04
N LEU A 273 1.44 -10.12 -20.92
CA LEU A 273 2.44 -9.05 -20.81
C LEU A 273 3.51 -9.23 -21.90
N PRO A 274 3.75 -8.23 -22.76
CA PRO A 274 4.78 -8.34 -23.78
C PRO A 274 6.18 -8.21 -23.18
N GLU A 275 6.72 -9.29 -22.63
CA GLU A 275 7.98 -9.34 -21.88
C GLU A 275 9.18 -8.69 -22.60
N ARG A 276 9.17 -8.72 -23.95
CA ARG A 276 10.24 -8.08 -24.77
C ARG A 276 10.45 -6.59 -24.51
N TYR A 277 9.48 -5.92 -23.89
CA TYR A 277 9.56 -4.49 -23.53
C TYR A 277 10.01 -4.24 -22.10
N PHE A 278 10.25 -5.28 -21.33
CA PHE A 278 10.54 -5.21 -19.91
C PHE A 278 11.82 -5.95 -19.58
N GLU A 279 12.51 -5.47 -18.56
CA GLU A 279 13.63 -6.16 -17.94
C GLU A 279 13.12 -6.88 -16.68
N ARG A 280 13.68 -8.05 -16.39
CA ARG A 280 13.34 -8.79 -15.17
C ARG A 280 14.13 -8.22 -13.99
N LEU A 281 13.44 -7.59 -13.02
CA LEU A 281 14.05 -7.13 -11.76
C LEU A 281 14.53 -8.28 -10.89
N GLY A 282 13.80 -9.36 -10.88
CA GLY A 282 14.03 -10.54 -10.06
C GLY A 282 12.78 -11.39 -9.97
N SER A 283 12.69 -12.24 -8.97
CA SER A 283 11.49 -13.03 -8.67
C SER A 283 11.34 -13.24 -7.18
N VAL A 284 10.09 -13.33 -6.74
CA VAL A 284 9.72 -13.85 -5.43
C VAL A 284 9.21 -15.29 -5.58
N ASP A 285 9.30 -16.08 -4.54
CA ASP A 285 8.68 -17.41 -4.55
C ASP A 285 7.21 -17.24 -4.14
N PHE A 286 6.31 -17.58 -5.04
CA PHE A 286 4.88 -17.53 -4.77
C PHE A 286 4.36 -18.94 -4.48
N ILE A 287 3.68 -19.10 -3.36
CA ILE A 287 3.13 -20.37 -2.90
C ILE A 287 1.61 -20.26 -2.92
N GLN A 288 0.97 -21.04 -3.78
CA GLN A 288 -0.47 -21.22 -3.74
C GLN A 288 -0.86 -22.17 -2.59
N PRO A 289 -2.07 -22.08 -2.02
CA PRO A 289 -2.51 -22.99 -0.98
C PRO A 289 -2.36 -24.45 -1.36
N GLY A 290 -1.60 -25.22 -0.56
CA GLY A 290 -1.29 -26.64 -0.84
C GLY A 290 -0.34 -26.89 -2.02
N GLY A 291 0.25 -25.83 -2.59
CA GLY A 291 1.19 -25.91 -3.70
C GLY A 291 2.65 -25.84 -3.28
N THR A 292 3.53 -26.02 -4.26
CA THR A 292 4.98 -25.79 -4.11
C THR A 292 5.36 -24.37 -4.49
N PRO A 293 6.45 -23.81 -3.92
CA PRO A 293 6.96 -22.51 -4.34
C PRO A 293 7.24 -22.45 -5.84
N GLN A 294 6.72 -21.42 -6.50
CA GLN A 294 6.98 -21.16 -7.89
C GLN A 294 7.58 -19.77 -8.06
N PRO A 295 8.61 -19.58 -8.90
CA PRO A 295 9.20 -18.27 -9.11
C PRO A 295 8.20 -17.36 -9.81
N TRP A 296 7.91 -16.24 -9.17
CA TRP A 296 7.02 -15.19 -9.70
C TRP A 296 7.87 -14.00 -10.14
N PRO A 297 8.01 -13.75 -11.45
CA PRO A 297 8.87 -12.69 -11.97
C PRO A 297 8.24 -11.31 -11.72
N VAL A 298 9.11 -10.35 -11.43
CA VAL A 298 8.77 -8.92 -11.38
C VAL A 298 9.49 -8.23 -12.53
N TYR A 299 8.75 -7.47 -13.30
CA TYR A 299 9.23 -6.81 -14.50
C TYR A 299 9.35 -5.30 -14.31
N TYR A 300 10.29 -4.70 -15.04
CA TYR A 300 10.56 -3.28 -15.03
C TYR A 300 10.82 -2.77 -16.43
N ARG A 301 10.41 -1.53 -16.70
CA ARG A 301 10.78 -0.79 -17.88
C ARG A 301 11.21 0.61 -17.49
N GLN A 302 12.42 0.99 -17.85
CA GLN A 302 12.88 2.37 -17.74
C GLN A 302 12.23 3.24 -18.83
N LEU A 303 11.70 4.40 -18.44
CA LEU A 303 10.94 5.30 -19.33
C LEU A 303 11.76 6.51 -19.76
N CYS A 304 12.63 6.98 -18.87
CA CYS A 304 13.51 8.12 -19.13
C CYS A 304 14.86 7.91 -18.44
N GLU A 305 15.80 8.80 -18.68
CA GLU A 305 17.11 8.78 -18.03
C GLU A 305 16.94 8.85 -16.50
N ASP A 306 17.56 7.91 -15.81
CA ASP A 306 17.64 7.90 -14.36
C ASP A 306 18.96 8.53 -13.91
N LEU A 307 18.87 9.76 -13.39
CA LEU A 307 20.02 10.51 -12.86
C LEU A 307 20.56 9.90 -11.55
N GLY A 308 19.90 8.86 -11.05
CA GLY A 308 20.28 8.21 -9.82
C GLY A 308 19.73 8.87 -8.56
N CYS A 309 19.95 8.19 -7.45
CA CYS A 309 19.64 8.71 -6.12
C CYS A 309 20.59 8.11 -5.09
N GLN A 310 20.56 8.71 -3.89
CA GLN A 310 21.22 8.16 -2.72
C GLN A 310 20.31 7.15 -2.05
N VAL A 311 20.89 6.05 -1.58
CA VAL A 311 20.23 4.99 -0.82
C VAL A 311 21.03 4.64 0.43
N TRP A 312 20.33 4.34 1.52
CA TRP A 312 20.94 3.85 2.75
C TRP A 312 21.01 2.33 2.78
N ALA A 313 22.07 1.77 3.31
CA ALA A 313 22.25 0.34 3.45
C ALA A 313 22.96 -0.03 4.76
N HIS A 314 22.48 -1.08 5.41
CA HIS A 314 23.28 -1.75 6.42
C HIS A 314 24.44 -2.53 5.74
N PRO A 315 25.62 -2.67 6.36
CA PRO A 315 26.74 -3.42 5.79
C PRO A 315 26.37 -4.82 5.26
N ASP A 316 25.47 -5.54 5.96
CA ASP A 316 25.03 -6.89 5.58
C ASP A 316 24.22 -6.94 4.27
N LEU A 317 23.63 -5.81 3.87
CA LEU A 317 22.89 -5.71 2.61
C LEU A 317 23.73 -5.14 1.47
N HIS A 318 24.88 -4.52 1.76
CA HIS A 318 25.70 -3.81 0.77
C HIS A 318 26.07 -4.68 -0.43
N GLY A 319 26.48 -5.94 -0.20
CA GLY A 319 26.86 -6.85 -1.28
C GLY A 319 25.69 -7.16 -2.23
N PHE A 320 24.49 -7.38 -1.68
CA PHE A 320 23.27 -7.59 -2.47
C PHE A 320 22.91 -6.36 -3.31
N LEU A 321 22.88 -5.17 -2.69
CA LEU A 321 22.52 -3.94 -3.40
C LEU A 321 23.53 -3.64 -4.52
N ARG A 322 24.82 -3.75 -4.25
CA ARG A 322 25.85 -3.52 -5.26
C ARG A 322 25.68 -4.46 -6.46
N GLY A 323 25.50 -5.77 -6.21
CA GLY A 323 25.30 -6.75 -7.27
C GLY A 323 24.06 -6.46 -8.11
N GLU A 324 22.94 -6.11 -7.48
CA GLU A 324 21.69 -5.80 -8.19
C GLU A 324 21.76 -4.49 -8.97
N TYR A 325 22.36 -3.44 -8.42
CA TYR A 325 22.54 -2.16 -9.12
C TYR A 325 23.51 -2.28 -10.30
N GLU A 326 24.58 -3.05 -10.17
CA GLU A 326 25.49 -3.36 -11.29
C GLU A 326 24.75 -4.17 -12.38
N ARG A 327 23.98 -5.19 -12.00
CA ARG A 327 23.19 -6.03 -12.93
C ARG A 327 22.15 -5.25 -13.71
N LEU A 328 21.46 -4.31 -13.04
CA LEU A 328 20.35 -3.52 -13.61
C LEU A 328 20.83 -2.16 -14.19
N ALA A 329 22.13 -1.88 -14.12
CA ALA A 329 22.73 -0.61 -14.54
C ALA A 329 22.09 0.64 -13.89
N PHE A 330 21.66 0.52 -12.61
CA PHE A 330 21.09 1.65 -11.86
C PHE A 330 22.19 2.49 -11.20
N ALA A 331 22.20 3.77 -11.48
CA ALA A 331 23.08 4.71 -10.81
C ALA A 331 22.59 4.99 -9.38
N ARG A 332 23.24 4.39 -8.37
CA ARG A 332 22.90 4.60 -6.95
C ARG A 332 24.15 4.89 -6.13
N GLU A 333 24.07 5.92 -5.30
CA GLU A 333 25.08 6.21 -4.28
C GLU A 333 24.69 5.48 -3.00
N ILE A 334 25.39 4.37 -2.69
CA ILE A 334 25.09 3.59 -1.47
C ILE A 334 25.83 4.22 -0.29
N ARG A 335 25.08 4.66 0.71
CA ARG A 335 25.61 5.14 2.00
C ARG A 335 25.37 4.09 3.06
N LEU A 336 26.42 3.77 3.78
CA LEU A 336 26.31 2.82 4.87
C LEU A 336 25.76 3.48 6.13
N THR A 337 24.79 2.82 6.77
CA THR A 337 24.33 3.22 8.09
C THR A 337 25.38 2.92 9.14
N ARG A 338 25.41 3.73 10.19
CA ARG A 338 26.27 3.56 11.36
C ARG A 338 25.43 3.88 12.59
N HIS A 339 25.25 2.90 13.44
CA HIS A 339 24.63 3.13 14.74
C HIS A 339 25.73 3.43 15.76
N GLU A 340 25.75 4.65 16.27
CA GLU A 340 26.79 5.12 17.21
C GLU A 340 26.22 5.39 18.63
N GLY A 341 25.11 4.71 18.99
CA GLY A 341 24.47 4.80 20.30
C GLY A 341 23.38 5.87 20.38
N GLU A 342 22.83 6.28 19.25
CA GLU A 342 21.68 7.17 19.21
C GLU A 342 20.49 6.55 19.92
N ARG A 343 19.77 7.39 20.67
CA ARG A 343 18.54 6.96 21.34
C ARG A 343 17.45 6.71 20.31
N ARG A 344 16.82 5.54 20.40
CA ARG A 344 15.62 5.17 19.65
C ARG A 344 14.39 5.23 20.56
N PRO A 345 13.19 5.39 20.02
CA PRO A 345 11.95 5.12 20.76
C PRO A 345 11.96 3.69 21.30
N SER A 346 11.28 3.45 22.43
CA SER A 346 11.26 2.12 23.04
C SER A 346 10.56 1.07 22.17
N TYR A 347 9.55 1.49 21.39
CA TYR A 347 8.69 0.59 20.62
C TYR A 347 8.67 0.93 19.14
N SER A 348 8.82 -0.09 18.32
CA SER A 348 8.66 -0.04 16.86
C SER A 348 7.23 -0.36 16.44
N VAL A 349 6.85 0.07 15.23
CA VAL A 349 5.56 -0.27 14.61
C VAL A 349 5.76 -0.78 13.19
N PHE A 350 5.17 -1.94 12.90
CA PHE A 350 5.12 -2.52 11.57
C PHE A 350 3.68 -2.57 11.09
N ALA A 351 3.42 -1.88 9.98
CA ALA A 351 2.14 -2.00 9.29
C ALA A 351 2.07 -3.36 8.59
N ALA A 352 0.94 -4.04 8.72
CA ALA A 352 0.67 -5.33 8.10
C ALA A 352 -0.44 -5.18 7.07
N GLN A 353 -0.12 -5.36 5.80
CA GLN A 353 -1.08 -5.32 4.71
C GLN A 353 -1.41 -6.74 4.26
N PHE A 354 -2.63 -7.17 4.54
CA PHE A 354 -3.14 -8.47 4.13
C PHE A 354 -3.68 -8.43 2.70
N ASP A 355 -3.22 -9.36 1.88
CA ASP A 355 -3.81 -9.66 0.58
C ASP A 355 -4.26 -11.13 0.56
N ARG A 356 -5.50 -11.35 0.95
CA ARG A 356 -6.05 -12.70 1.06
C ARG A 356 -6.27 -13.37 -0.30
N ALA A 357 -6.44 -12.57 -1.36
CA ALA A 357 -6.58 -13.10 -2.71
C ALA A 357 -5.28 -13.72 -3.23
N HIS A 358 -4.15 -13.13 -2.84
CA HIS A 358 -2.80 -13.64 -3.16
C HIS A 358 -2.21 -14.51 -2.03
N HIS A 359 -2.97 -14.83 -0.98
CA HIS A 359 -2.46 -15.53 0.21
C HIS A 359 -1.15 -14.92 0.72
N GLN A 360 -1.11 -13.60 0.77
CA GLN A 360 0.08 -12.81 0.99
C GLN A 360 -0.13 -11.82 2.12
N ILE A 361 0.95 -11.52 2.80
CA ILE A 361 1.05 -10.38 3.70
C ILE A 361 2.34 -9.62 3.43
N THR A 362 2.25 -8.30 3.44
CA THR A 362 3.41 -7.41 3.33
C THR A 362 3.53 -6.58 4.60
N LEU A 363 4.67 -6.68 5.26
CA LEU A 363 5.03 -5.85 6.39
C LEU A 363 5.84 -4.66 5.92
N ARG A 364 5.63 -3.51 6.57
CA ARG A 364 6.42 -2.27 6.38
C ARG A 364 6.71 -1.64 7.72
N ALA A 365 7.95 -1.22 7.92
CA ALA A 365 8.29 -0.41 9.08
C ALA A 365 7.75 1.00 8.92
N ILE A 366 6.96 1.48 9.89
CA ILE A 366 6.39 2.83 9.91
C ILE A 366 6.90 3.64 11.09
N TRP A 367 7.47 3.00 12.11
CA TRP A 367 8.03 3.66 13.26
C TRP A 367 9.21 2.86 13.81
N ASP A 368 10.34 3.53 14.06
CA ASP A 368 11.55 2.91 14.62
C ASP A 368 11.41 2.64 16.12
N GLY A 369 12.13 1.64 16.63
CA GLY A 369 12.16 1.32 18.05
C GLY A 369 13.27 0.35 18.43
N GLU A 370 13.70 0.42 19.70
CA GLU A 370 14.71 -0.48 20.27
C GLU A 370 14.26 -1.96 20.25
N ASP A 371 12.94 -2.19 20.30
CA ASP A 371 12.33 -3.52 20.33
C ASP A 371 12.15 -4.15 18.93
N ALA A 372 12.61 -3.51 17.87
CA ALA A 372 12.29 -3.87 16.47
C ALA A 372 12.55 -5.37 16.16
N ALA A 373 13.67 -5.94 16.62
CA ALA A 373 13.98 -7.36 16.40
C ALA A 373 12.97 -8.29 17.11
N THR A 374 12.62 -7.97 18.35
CA THR A 374 11.66 -8.75 19.15
C THR A 374 10.25 -8.61 18.60
N ASN A 375 9.85 -7.40 18.22
CA ASN A 375 8.56 -7.10 17.62
C ASN A 375 8.40 -7.84 16.27
N LEU A 376 9.45 -7.86 15.43
CA LEU A 376 9.44 -8.60 14.17
C LEU A 376 9.26 -10.11 14.42
N ALA A 377 9.98 -10.68 15.39
CA ALA A 377 9.84 -12.10 15.75
C ALA A 377 8.40 -12.43 16.21
N GLN A 378 7.76 -11.54 16.97
CA GLN A 378 6.37 -11.70 17.39
C GLN A 378 5.41 -11.65 16.18
N HIS A 379 5.61 -10.70 15.25
CA HIS A 379 4.83 -10.64 14.01
C HIS A 379 4.93 -11.95 13.22
N VAL A 380 6.14 -12.45 12.98
CA VAL A 380 6.35 -13.72 12.29
C VAL A 380 5.63 -14.87 12.98
N LYS A 381 5.67 -14.93 14.32
CA LYS A 381 4.95 -15.95 15.09
C LYS A 381 3.44 -15.89 14.88
N VAL A 382 2.84 -14.71 14.92
CA VAL A 382 1.39 -14.51 14.69
C VAL A 382 1.03 -14.87 13.24
N LEU A 383 1.81 -14.40 12.27
CA LEU A 383 1.53 -14.61 10.85
C LEU A 383 1.62 -16.08 10.42
N ARG A 384 2.47 -16.87 11.07
CA ARG A 384 2.53 -18.31 10.81
C ARG A 384 1.22 -19.04 11.20
N VAL A 385 0.47 -18.52 12.16
CA VAL A 385 -0.84 -19.07 12.57
C VAL A 385 -1.92 -18.73 11.54
N GLU A 386 -1.78 -17.64 10.80
CA GLU A 386 -2.74 -17.19 9.78
C GLU A 386 -2.73 -18.04 8.48
N ASN A 387 -1.85 -19.04 8.36
CA ASN A 387 -1.71 -19.89 7.16
C ASN A 387 -1.50 -19.09 5.85
N LEU A 388 -0.81 -17.95 5.92
CA LEU A 388 -0.41 -17.17 4.76
C LEU A 388 1.02 -17.54 4.38
N PRO A 389 1.23 -18.26 3.27
CA PRO A 389 2.56 -18.75 2.91
C PRO A 389 3.48 -17.65 2.39
N ASN A 390 2.92 -16.56 1.87
CA ASN A 390 3.69 -15.50 1.23
C ASN A 390 3.84 -14.31 2.17
N ILE A 391 4.92 -14.28 2.96
CA ILE A 391 5.21 -13.20 3.91
C ILE A 391 6.37 -12.37 3.36
N PHE A 392 6.12 -11.09 3.13
CA PHE A 392 7.10 -10.13 2.65
C PHE A 392 7.35 -9.02 3.66
N PHE A 393 8.53 -8.41 3.57
CA PHE A 393 8.87 -7.18 4.26
C PHE A 393 9.48 -6.21 3.25
N GLU A 394 8.97 -4.98 3.20
CA GLU A 394 9.47 -3.92 2.32
C GLU A 394 10.22 -2.87 3.13
N ILE A 395 11.46 -2.57 2.73
CA ILE A 395 12.35 -1.55 3.31
C ILE A 395 12.54 -0.43 2.30
N ASP A 396 12.21 0.81 2.67
CA ASP A 396 12.52 2.01 1.88
C ASP A 396 13.94 2.49 2.20
N LEU A 397 14.81 2.41 1.23
CA LEU A 397 16.21 2.79 1.37
C LEU A 397 16.44 4.31 1.42
N ALA A 398 15.39 5.13 1.34
CA ALA A 398 15.48 6.56 1.64
C ALA A 398 15.71 6.83 3.14
N GLN A 399 15.37 5.86 4.00
CA GLN A 399 15.36 6.00 5.45
C GLN A 399 16.48 5.17 6.09
N ALA A 400 17.50 5.84 6.64
CA ALA A 400 18.63 5.16 7.29
C ALA A 400 18.17 4.19 8.39
N TRP A 401 17.21 4.61 9.22
CA TRP A 401 16.69 3.77 10.32
C TRP A 401 15.99 2.49 9.82
N GLN A 402 15.35 2.52 8.63
CA GLN A 402 14.78 1.30 8.06
C GLN A 402 15.89 0.34 7.59
N ALA A 403 16.99 0.87 7.05
CA ALA A 403 18.13 0.03 6.68
C ALA A 403 18.77 -0.65 7.90
N ASP A 404 18.68 -0.05 9.08
CA ASP A 404 19.17 -0.64 10.34
C ASP A 404 18.34 -1.83 10.84
N LEU A 405 17.17 -2.09 10.26
CA LEU A 405 16.36 -3.30 10.53
C LEU A 405 16.90 -4.55 9.82
N ILE A 406 17.85 -4.43 8.91
CA ILE A 406 18.37 -5.53 8.10
C ILE A 406 18.88 -6.71 8.96
N PRO A 407 19.70 -6.53 10.02
CA PRO A 407 20.10 -7.65 10.88
C PRO A 407 18.91 -8.39 11.46
N ALA A 408 17.92 -7.67 11.99
CA ALA A 408 16.72 -8.27 12.55
C ALA A 408 15.91 -9.08 11.51
N LEU A 409 15.83 -8.60 10.27
CA LEU A 409 15.20 -9.33 9.16
C LEU A 409 15.96 -10.62 8.86
N LEU A 410 17.29 -10.56 8.73
CA LEU A 410 18.13 -11.73 8.42
C LEU A 410 18.08 -12.79 9.53
N GLU A 411 18.08 -12.37 10.80
CA GLU A 411 17.94 -13.25 11.98
C GLU A 411 16.56 -13.93 12.01
N ASN A 412 15.50 -13.22 11.59
CA ASN A 412 14.14 -13.75 11.49
C ASN A 412 13.86 -14.45 10.16
N ALA A 413 14.89 -14.96 9.48
CA ALA A 413 14.79 -15.76 8.25
C ALA A 413 14.18 -15.03 7.04
N PHE A 414 14.17 -13.72 7.02
CA PHE A 414 13.91 -12.97 5.80
C PHE A 414 15.16 -12.90 4.92
N ARG A 415 14.97 -12.96 3.62
CA ARG A 415 16.07 -12.83 2.64
C ARG A 415 15.69 -11.80 1.59
N PRO A 416 16.63 -10.93 1.15
CA PRO A 416 16.38 -9.98 0.08
C PRO A 416 16.15 -10.71 -1.25
N ARG A 417 15.15 -10.31 -2.03
CA ARG A 417 14.76 -10.98 -3.27
C ARG A 417 14.94 -10.09 -4.50
N LEU A 418 14.55 -8.84 -4.41
CA LEU A 418 14.62 -7.88 -5.51
C LEU A 418 14.54 -6.44 -5.01
N ILE A 419 14.86 -5.52 -5.90
CA ILE A 419 14.75 -4.07 -5.68
C ILE A 419 13.63 -3.54 -6.56
N LEU A 420 12.78 -2.66 -5.99
CA LEU A 420 11.78 -1.90 -6.74
C LEU A 420 12.30 -0.47 -6.88
N PRO A 421 12.76 -0.05 -8.08
CA PRO A 421 13.32 1.29 -8.29
C PRO A 421 12.29 2.37 -7.99
N TYR A 422 12.62 3.30 -7.10
CA TYR A 422 11.73 4.38 -6.64
C TYR A 422 10.34 3.89 -6.21
N GLY A 423 10.27 2.68 -5.67
CA GLY A 423 9.03 2.12 -5.13
C GLY A 423 8.54 2.80 -3.85
N GLY A 424 9.39 3.61 -3.22
CA GLY A 424 9.11 4.46 -2.06
C GLY A 424 9.58 5.89 -2.30
N GLN A 425 10.15 6.53 -1.28
CA GLN A 425 10.86 7.79 -1.44
C GLN A 425 12.18 7.59 -2.21
N ALA A 426 12.83 6.42 -2.00
CA ALA A 426 13.90 5.91 -2.85
C ALA A 426 13.54 4.47 -3.30
N ASP A 427 14.55 3.62 -3.51
CA ASP A 427 14.33 2.23 -3.88
C ASP A 427 13.81 1.42 -2.68
N ILE A 428 12.91 0.48 -2.96
CA ILE A 428 12.44 -0.48 -1.95
C ILE A 428 13.14 -1.82 -2.17
N VAL A 429 13.69 -2.41 -1.10
CA VAL A 429 14.10 -3.82 -1.10
C VAL A 429 12.95 -4.67 -0.59
N VAL A 430 12.59 -5.66 -1.39
CA VAL A 430 11.61 -6.67 -1.00
C VAL A 430 12.34 -7.85 -0.39
N PHE A 431 12.05 -8.12 0.88
CA PHE A 431 12.48 -9.32 1.60
C PHE A 431 11.36 -10.33 1.62
N GLN A 432 11.71 -11.60 1.52
CA GLN A 432 10.77 -12.71 1.65
C GLN A 432 11.17 -13.60 2.82
N TYR A 433 10.20 -13.98 3.63
CA TYR A 433 10.37 -14.94 4.71
C TYR A 433 10.62 -16.35 4.16
N GLN A 434 11.65 -17.02 4.68
CA GLN A 434 12.07 -18.37 4.26
C GLN A 434 12.11 -19.38 5.43
N GLY A 435 11.59 -18.99 6.59
CA GLY A 435 11.65 -19.82 7.80
C GLY A 435 10.39 -20.65 8.00
N GLY A 436 10.34 -21.84 7.42
CA GLY A 436 9.33 -22.83 7.75
C GLY A 436 9.10 -23.86 6.64
N ASN A 437 9.09 -25.14 7.00
CA ASN A 437 8.48 -26.18 6.19
C ASN A 437 6.96 -25.94 6.23
N TYR A 438 6.37 -25.61 5.08
CA TYR A 438 4.92 -25.61 4.87
C TYR A 438 4.41 -27.03 4.65
#